data_e3f918c674982e97c7779cef3381b352
#
_entry.id   e3f918c674982e97c7779cef3381b352
#
_cell.length_a   1.000
_cell.length_b   1.000
_cell.length_c   1.000
_cell.angle_alpha   90.00
_cell.angle_beta   90.00
_cell.angle_gamma   90.00
#
_symmetry.space_group_name_H-M   'P 1'
#
loop_
_entity.id
_entity.type
_entity.pdbx_description
1 polymer ?
#
loop_
_entity_poly.entity_id
_entity_poly.type
_entity_poly.pdbx_seq_one_letter_code
_entity_poly.pdbx_strand_id
1 'polypeptide(L)'
;MERFILDNLLKWKNSHYRKPLILKGVRQVGKTWILKEFGKRYYENTAYFNFDENEEYKQFFETTKDINRILQNLMLVSGEKIVPEKTLIIFDEIQDCPKVINAMKYFCENAPQYHIACAGSLLGIALAKPSSFPVGKVNFMQIVLVCSASVILTSQAT
;
A
#
# COMPACT_ATOMS: atom_id res chain seq x y z
N MET A 1 -21.54 1.74 0.46
CA MET A 1 -20.35 2.15 1.16
C MET A 1 -19.05 1.55 0.64
N GLU A 2 -18.96 0.26 0.52
CA GLU A 2 -17.95 -0.47 -0.23
C GLU A 2 -17.72 0.15 -1.62
N ARG A 3 -18.82 0.43 -2.32
CA ARG A 3 -18.81 1.07 -3.63
C ARG A 3 -18.10 2.44 -3.63
N PHE A 4 -18.32 3.24 -2.60
CA PHE A 4 -17.70 4.57 -2.46
C PHE A 4 -16.17 4.46 -2.29
N ILE A 5 -15.71 3.52 -1.47
CA ILE A 5 -14.28 3.27 -1.26
C ILE A 5 -13.64 2.78 -2.57
N LEU A 6 -14.27 1.83 -3.25
CA LEU A 6 -13.79 1.31 -4.53
C LEU A 6 -13.73 2.38 -5.62
N ASP A 7 -14.71 3.29 -5.67
CA ASP A 7 -14.71 4.40 -6.63
C ASP A 7 -13.53 5.36 -6.37
N ASN A 8 -13.20 5.64 -5.12
CA ASN A 8 -12.05 6.47 -4.78
C ASN A 8 -10.72 5.77 -5.11
N LEU A 9 -10.63 4.47 -4.87
CA LEU A 9 -9.46 3.67 -5.27
C LEU A 9 -9.30 3.65 -6.79
N LEU A 10 -10.41 3.57 -7.52
CA LEU A 10 -10.38 3.62 -8.99
C LEU A 10 -9.92 5.00 -9.50
N LYS A 11 -10.34 6.09 -8.87
CA LYS A 11 -9.83 7.43 -9.17
C LYS A 11 -8.32 7.52 -8.93
N TRP A 12 -7.84 6.95 -7.83
CA TRP A 12 -6.42 6.86 -7.56
C TRP A 12 -5.68 6.09 -8.66
N LYS A 13 -6.19 4.92 -9.04
CA LYS A 13 -5.60 4.08 -10.10
C LYS A 13 -5.43 4.86 -11.41
N ASN A 14 -6.44 5.63 -11.80
CA ASN A 14 -6.50 6.33 -13.09
C ASN A 14 -5.87 7.72 -13.05
N SER A 15 -5.38 8.18 -11.91
CA SER A 15 -4.76 9.50 -11.78
C SER A 15 -3.41 9.55 -12.50
N HIS A 16 -3.17 10.61 -13.26
CA HIS A 16 -1.85 10.90 -13.85
C HIS A 16 -0.78 11.21 -12.80
N TYR A 17 -1.20 11.63 -11.62
CA TYR A 17 -0.33 11.97 -10.48
C TYR A 17 -0.32 10.87 -9.43
N ARG A 18 -0.67 9.64 -9.81
CA ARG A 18 -0.70 8.50 -8.89
C ARG A 18 0.66 8.29 -8.23
N LYS A 19 0.64 8.20 -6.91
CA LYS A 19 1.75 7.83 -6.05
C LYS A 19 1.40 6.55 -5.31
N PRO A 20 2.36 5.83 -4.72
CA PRO A 20 2.03 4.74 -3.82
C PRO A 20 0.98 5.18 -2.79
N LEU A 21 -0.02 4.34 -2.59
CA LEU A 21 -1.14 4.62 -1.70
C LEU A 21 -0.87 4.04 -0.32
N ILE A 22 -1.16 4.81 0.73
CA ILE A 22 -1.23 4.30 2.11
C ILE A 22 -2.67 4.42 2.59
N LEU A 23 -3.30 3.27 2.81
CA LEU A 23 -4.65 3.16 3.35
C LEU A 23 -4.56 3.03 4.87
N LYS A 24 -4.97 4.08 5.57
CA LYS A 24 -4.96 4.15 7.03
C LYS A 24 -6.31 3.79 7.61
N GLY A 25 -6.31 3.20 8.78
CA GLY A 25 -7.53 2.91 9.53
C GLY A 25 -7.20 2.12 10.77
N VAL A 26 -8.16 2.05 11.70
CA VAL A 26 -8.02 1.20 12.88
C VAL A 26 -7.91 -0.27 12.48
N ARG A 27 -7.41 -1.10 13.38
CA ARG A 27 -7.37 -2.55 13.16
C ARG A 27 -8.77 -3.09 12.86
N GLN A 28 -8.84 -4.09 12.00
CA GLN A 28 -10.07 -4.82 11.67
C GLN A 28 -11.17 -3.98 11.00
N VAL A 29 -10.83 -2.82 10.43
CA VAL A 29 -11.80 -2.01 9.67
C VAL A 29 -12.01 -2.50 8.23
N GLY A 30 -11.31 -3.57 7.83
CA GLY A 30 -11.46 -4.18 6.50
C GLY A 30 -10.53 -3.64 5.42
N LYS A 31 -9.43 -2.99 5.80
CA LYS A 31 -8.43 -2.46 4.83
C LYS A 31 -7.90 -3.52 3.87
N THR A 32 -7.48 -4.63 4.40
CA THR A 32 -6.93 -5.75 3.61
C THR A 32 -7.96 -6.30 2.64
N TRP A 33 -9.17 -6.52 3.13
CA TRP A 33 -10.26 -7.04 2.31
C TRP A 33 -10.59 -6.11 1.14
N ILE A 34 -10.71 -4.80 1.40
CA ILE A 34 -11.07 -3.83 0.35
C ILE A 34 -9.97 -3.70 -0.70
N LEU A 35 -8.68 -3.76 -0.31
CA LEU A 35 -7.58 -3.73 -1.26
C LEU A 35 -7.53 -4.99 -2.13
N LYS A 36 -7.75 -6.17 -1.54
CA LYS A 36 -7.84 -7.43 -2.29
C LYS A 36 -9.02 -7.43 -3.27
N GLU A 37 -10.18 -6.95 -2.83
CA GLU A 37 -11.36 -6.83 -3.68
C GLU A 37 -11.13 -5.84 -4.82
N PHE A 38 -10.49 -4.72 -4.55
CA PHE A 38 -10.10 -3.75 -5.56
C PHE A 38 -9.15 -4.36 -6.60
N GLY A 39 -8.13 -5.09 -6.15
CA GLY A 39 -7.21 -5.79 -7.04
C GLY A 39 -7.92 -6.82 -7.93
N LYS A 40 -8.83 -7.59 -7.33
CA LYS A 40 -9.61 -8.60 -8.05
C LYS A 40 -10.48 -8.00 -9.15
N ARG A 41 -11.09 -6.83 -8.91
CA ARG A 41 -12.01 -6.20 -9.86
C ARG A 41 -11.32 -5.41 -10.96
N TYR A 42 -10.19 -4.78 -10.69
CA TYR A 42 -9.60 -3.76 -11.56
C TYR A 42 -8.19 -4.06 -12.06
N TYR A 43 -7.59 -5.17 -11.66
CA TYR A 43 -6.25 -5.61 -12.09
C TYR A 43 -6.29 -7.03 -12.63
N GLU A 44 -5.28 -7.40 -13.39
CA GLU A 44 -5.16 -8.78 -13.89
C GLU A 44 -4.84 -9.75 -12.76
N ASN A 45 -4.00 -9.32 -11.82
CA ASN A 45 -3.68 -10.08 -10.61
C ASN A 45 -3.30 -9.17 -9.45
N THR A 46 -3.24 -9.75 -8.27
CA THR A 46 -2.85 -9.07 -7.03
C THR A 46 -1.66 -9.81 -6.41
N ALA A 47 -0.59 -9.07 -6.12
CA ALA A 47 0.54 -9.61 -5.36
C ALA A 47 0.46 -9.08 -3.92
N TYR A 48 0.21 -9.96 -2.97
CA TYR A 48 -0.03 -9.64 -1.58
C TYR A 48 1.13 -10.05 -0.68
N PHE A 49 1.60 -9.11 0.13
CA PHE A 49 2.72 -9.31 1.06
C PHE A 49 2.35 -8.77 2.44
N ASN A 50 2.33 -9.65 3.44
CA ASN A 50 2.05 -9.30 4.82
C ASN A 50 3.35 -9.29 5.64
N PHE A 51 3.72 -8.14 6.18
CA PHE A 51 4.97 -7.95 6.91
C PHE A 51 4.91 -8.42 8.36
N ASP A 52 3.74 -8.65 8.91
CA ASP A 52 3.60 -9.27 10.24
C ASP A 52 3.81 -10.80 10.18
N GLU A 53 3.38 -11.41 9.09
CA GLU A 53 3.43 -12.88 8.95
C GLU A 53 4.77 -13.42 8.45
N ASN A 54 5.56 -12.61 7.74
CA ASN A 54 6.78 -13.08 7.08
C ASN A 54 7.96 -12.12 7.27
N GLU A 55 8.88 -12.50 8.15
CA GLU A 55 10.10 -11.74 8.43
C GLU A 55 11.06 -11.65 7.22
N GLU A 56 11.03 -12.62 6.32
CA GLU A 56 11.89 -12.63 5.15
C GLU A 56 11.60 -11.44 4.22
N TYR A 57 10.33 -11.04 4.10
CA TYR A 57 9.97 -9.88 3.29
C TYR A 57 10.59 -8.59 3.83
N LYS A 58 10.72 -8.44 5.14
CA LYS A 58 11.35 -7.27 5.77
C LYS A 58 12.82 -7.14 5.38
N GLN A 59 13.53 -8.27 5.33
CA GLN A 59 14.96 -8.31 5.01
C GLN A 59 15.26 -7.75 3.62
N PHE A 60 14.36 -7.93 2.65
CA PHE A 60 14.55 -7.41 1.30
C PHE A 60 14.59 -5.88 1.28
N PHE A 61 13.83 -5.23 2.14
CA PHE A 61 13.83 -3.77 2.27
C PHE A 61 14.99 -3.23 3.12
N GLU A 62 15.59 -4.06 3.96
CA GLU A 62 16.73 -3.68 4.78
C GLU A 62 18.05 -3.76 4.02
N THR A 63 18.19 -4.70 3.10
CA THR A 63 19.45 -4.99 2.41
C THR A 63 19.72 -4.11 1.21
N THR A 64 18.69 -3.53 0.60
CA THR A 64 18.86 -2.71 -0.60
C THR A 64 17.77 -1.66 -0.73
N LYS A 65 18.09 -0.57 -1.47
CA LYS A 65 17.13 0.44 -1.90
C LYS A 65 16.78 0.30 -3.40
N ASP A 66 17.37 -0.67 -4.07
CA ASP A 66 17.09 -0.96 -5.47
C ASP A 66 15.73 -1.65 -5.61
N ILE A 67 14.77 -0.93 -6.18
CA ILE A 67 13.39 -1.38 -6.35
C ILE A 67 13.31 -2.65 -7.20
N ASN A 68 14.07 -2.74 -8.26
CA ASN A 68 14.04 -3.91 -9.14
C ASN A 68 14.49 -5.16 -8.38
N ARG A 69 15.54 -5.03 -7.58
CA ARG A 69 16.04 -6.13 -6.75
C ARG A 69 15.04 -6.55 -5.67
N ILE A 70 14.41 -5.57 -5.02
CA ILE A 70 13.35 -5.84 -4.02
C ILE A 70 12.21 -6.63 -4.68
N LEU A 71 11.71 -6.15 -5.82
CA LEU A 71 10.60 -6.81 -6.52
C LEU A 71 10.96 -8.22 -7.00
N GLN A 72 12.17 -8.41 -7.53
CA GLN A 72 12.65 -9.73 -7.92
C GLN A 72 12.68 -10.71 -6.75
N ASN A 73 13.19 -10.28 -5.60
CA ASN A 73 13.24 -11.09 -4.39
C ASN A 73 11.84 -11.44 -3.88
N LEU A 74 10.93 -10.47 -3.88
CA LEU A 74 9.54 -10.69 -3.48
C LEU A 74 8.86 -11.72 -4.41
N MET A 75 9.02 -11.58 -5.72
CA MET A 75 8.47 -12.53 -6.68
C MET A 75 9.04 -13.94 -6.49
N LEU A 76 10.35 -14.03 -6.28
CA LEU A 76 11.04 -15.32 -6.15
C LEU A 76 10.57 -16.10 -4.92
N VAL A 77 10.43 -15.42 -3.78
CA VAL A 77 10.06 -16.08 -2.51
C VAL A 77 8.57 -16.37 -2.44
N SER A 78 7.72 -15.46 -2.92
CA SER A 78 6.27 -15.62 -2.83
C SER A 78 5.65 -16.44 -3.95
N GLY A 79 6.33 -16.55 -5.09
CA GLY A 79 5.74 -17.10 -6.31
C GLY A 79 4.74 -16.17 -6.99
N GLU A 80 4.53 -14.96 -6.47
CA GLU A 80 3.62 -13.96 -7.03
C GLU A 80 4.21 -13.32 -8.29
N LYS A 81 3.38 -13.11 -9.28
CA LYS A 81 3.76 -12.41 -10.51
C LYS A 81 3.50 -10.92 -10.35
N ILE A 82 4.49 -10.09 -10.67
CA ILE A 82 4.36 -8.63 -10.63
C ILE A 82 4.65 -8.08 -12.03
N VAL A 83 3.61 -7.55 -12.67
CA VAL A 83 3.70 -6.94 -14.00
C VAL A 83 3.33 -5.46 -13.87
N PRO A 84 4.16 -4.54 -14.39
CA PRO A 84 3.84 -3.11 -14.35
C PRO A 84 2.44 -2.81 -14.90
N GLU A 85 1.71 -1.95 -14.22
CA GLU A 85 0.35 -1.48 -14.56
C GLU A 85 -0.75 -2.54 -14.49
N LYS A 86 -0.42 -3.83 -14.51
CA LYS A 86 -1.36 -4.96 -14.54
C LYS A 86 -1.57 -5.62 -13.19
N THR A 87 -0.58 -5.54 -12.30
CA THR A 87 -0.62 -6.11 -10.97
C THR A 87 -0.83 -5.02 -9.94
N LEU A 88 -1.77 -5.23 -9.01
CA LEU A 88 -1.82 -4.45 -7.79
C LEU A 88 -0.91 -5.09 -6.75
N ILE A 89 0.10 -4.37 -6.31
CA ILE A 89 0.98 -4.78 -5.23
C ILE A 89 0.37 -4.29 -3.92
N ILE A 90 0.09 -5.20 -3.00
CA ILE A 90 -0.44 -4.87 -1.67
C ILE A 90 0.62 -5.19 -0.62
N PHE A 91 1.05 -4.15 0.11
CA PHE A 91 1.90 -4.28 1.29
C PHE A 91 1.04 -4.07 2.54
N ASP A 92 0.83 -5.14 3.29
CA ASP A 92 -0.02 -5.14 4.47
C ASP A 92 0.80 -5.14 5.77
N GLU A 93 0.21 -4.58 6.82
CA GLU A 93 0.84 -4.43 8.14
C GLU A 93 2.19 -3.69 8.07
N ILE A 94 2.23 -2.59 7.29
CA ILE A 94 3.47 -1.84 7.02
C ILE A 94 4.08 -1.19 8.26
N GLN A 95 3.32 -0.99 9.34
CA GLN A 95 3.85 -0.49 10.61
C GLN A 95 4.89 -1.44 11.22
N ASP A 96 4.85 -2.72 10.86
CA ASP A 96 5.82 -3.72 11.32
C ASP A 96 7.13 -3.69 10.53
N CYS A 97 7.18 -2.90 9.44
CA CYS A 97 8.39 -2.70 8.65
C CYS A 97 8.53 -1.24 8.19
N PRO A 98 9.09 -0.35 9.03
CA PRO A 98 9.28 1.07 8.66
C PRO A 98 10.08 1.27 7.37
N LYS A 99 10.95 0.34 7.03
CA LYS A 99 11.72 0.39 5.78
C LYS A 99 10.85 0.33 4.52
N VAL A 100 9.70 -0.34 4.58
CA VAL A 100 8.71 -0.34 3.47
C VAL A 100 8.17 1.06 3.25
N ILE A 101 7.84 1.77 4.33
CA ILE A 101 7.33 3.14 4.25
C ILE A 101 8.36 4.05 3.59
N ASN A 102 9.62 3.93 3.98
CA ASN A 102 10.72 4.71 3.38
C ASN A 102 10.94 4.36 1.91
N ALA A 103 10.76 3.10 1.54
CA ALA A 103 10.92 2.64 0.16
C ALA A 103 9.87 3.24 -0.80
N MET A 104 8.72 3.69 -0.28
CA MET A 104 7.68 4.32 -1.11
C MET A 104 8.19 5.52 -1.87
N LYS A 105 9.13 6.27 -1.32
CA LYS A 105 9.80 7.37 -2.02
C LYS A 105 10.47 6.88 -3.31
N TYR A 106 11.20 5.79 -3.23
CA TYR A 106 11.91 5.24 -4.39
C TYR A 106 10.97 4.63 -5.43
N PHE A 107 9.88 4.00 -4.99
CA PHE A 107 8.83 3.55 -5.90
C PHE A 107 8.18 4.72 -6.64
N CYS A 108 7.89 5.80 -5.94
CA CYS A 108 7.31 7.00 -6.55
C CYS A 108 8.23 7.64 -7.59
N GLU A 109 9.52 7.77 -7.26
CA GLU A 109 10.49 8.49 -8.10
C GLU A 109 11.03 7.64 -9.26
N ASN A 110 11.30 6.35 -9.02
CA ASN A 110 12.04 5.50 -9.94
C ASN A 110 11.19 4.41 -10.61
N ALA A 111 10.02 4.11 -10.08
CA ALA A 111 9.20 3.00 -10.55
C ALA A 111 7.70 3.32 -10.51
N PRO A 112 7.25 4.44 -11.10
CA PRO A 112 5.85 4.86 -11.04
C PRO A 112 4.91 3.93 -11.80
N GLN A 113 5.43 3.07 -12.65
CA GLN A 113 4.65 2.07 -13.40
C GLN A 113 4.10 0.95 -12.52
N TYR A 114 4.63 0.78 -11.31
CA TYR A 114 4.08 -0.18 -10.35
C TYR A 114 2.98 0.46 -9.52
N HIS A 115 1.84 -0.21 -9.45
CA HIS A 115 0.71 0.24 -8.64
C HIS A 115 0.79 -0.41 -7.26
N ILE A 116 1.04 0.40 -6.25
CA ILE A 116 1.27 -0.06 -4.88
C ILE A 116 0.24 0.54 -3.95
N ALA A 117 -0.43 -0.33 -3.20
CA ALA A 117 -1.31 0.05 -2.12
C ALA A 117 -0.81 -0.58 -0.81
N CYS A 118 -0.59 0.25 0.18
CA CYS A 118 -0.15 -0.19 1.50
C CYS A 118 -1.30 -0.10 2.48
N ALA A 119 -1.35 -1.02 3.43
CA ALA A 119 -2.27 -0.98 4.56
C ALA A 119 -1.52 -1.06 5.87
N GLY A 120 -1.99 -0.32 6.86
CA GLY A 120 -1.42 -0.34 8.19
C GLY A 120 -2.31 0.33 9.22
N SER A 121 -2.05 0.09 10.50
CA SER A 121 -2.79 0.73 11.58
C SER A 121 -2.38 2.20 11.71
N LEU A 122 -3.35 3.08 12.03
CA LEU A 122 -3.11 4.51 12.26
C LEU A 122 -2.03 4.77 13.30
N LEU A 123 -2.09 4.05 14.41
CA LEU A 123 -1.15 4.23 15.52
C LEU A 123 0.27 3.87 15.09
N GLY A 124 0.45 2.73 14.41
CA GLY A 124 1.75 2.28 13.95
C GLY A 124 2.39 3.22 12.93
N ILE A 125 1.59 3.77 12.01
CA ILE A 125 2.06 4.72 11.01
C ILE A 125 2.42 6.07 11.64
N ALA A 126 1.63 6.53 12.61
CA ALA A 126 1.88 7.78 13.34
C ALA A 126 3.17 7.73 14.19
N LEU A 127 3.56 6.54 14.64
CA LEU A 127 4.80 6.31 15.40
C LEU A 127 6.03 6.19 14.50
N ALA A 128 5.86 6.10 13.18
CA ALA A 128 6.98 6.16 12.24
C ALA A 128 7.67 7.52 12.38
N LYS A 129 9.00 7.50 12.54
CA LYS A 129 9.77 8.74 12.79
C LYS A 129 9.53 9.77 11.68
N PRO A 130 9.17 11.03 12.00
CA PRO A 130 8.87 12.06 11.00
C PRO A 130 10.00 12.28 9.97
N SER A 131 11.26 12.08 10.37
CA SER A 131 12.43 12.27 9.51
C SER A 131 12.57 11.24 8.38
N SER A 132 11.87 10.13 8.46
CA SER A 132 11.95 9.05 7.47
C SER A 132 10.68 8.92 6.61
N PHE A 133 9.65 9.70 6.93
CA PHE A 133 8.38 9.62 6.22
C PHE A 133 8.49 10.28 4.82
N PRO A 134 8.05 9.61 3.75
CA PRO A 134 8.19 10.13 2.38
C PRO A 134 7.12 11.20 2.06
N VAL A 135 7.23 12.37 2.68
CA VAL A 135 6.31 13.49 2.48
C VAL A 135 6.25 13.86 0.99
N GLY A 136 5.03 13.98 0.47
CA GLY A 136 4.80 14.32 -0.94
C GLY A 136 5.04 13.21 -1.94
N LYS A 137 5.45 12.00 -1.48
CA LYS A 137 5.76 10.84 -2.33
C LYS A 137 4.73 9.72 -2.20
N VAL A 138 3.72 9.92 -1.39
CA VAL A 138 2.62 8.96 -1.18
C VAL A 138 1.28 9.67 -1.21
N ASN A 139 0.25 8.94 -1.58
CA ASN A 139 -1.14 9.34 -1.41
C ASN A 139 -1.71 8.68 -0.15
N PHE A 140 -2.57 9.38 0.56
CA PHE A 140 -3.23 8.84 1.74
C PHE A 140 -4.73 8.72 1.53
N MET A 141 -5.29 7.60 2.00
CA MET A 141 -6.72 7.45 2.22
C MET A 141 -6.92 6.93 3.64
N GLN A 142 -7.96 7.41 4.31
CA GLN A 142 -8.27 7.00 5.67
C GLN A 142 -9.68 6.42 5.72
N ILE A 143 -9.80 5.23 6.29
CA ILE A 143 -11.09 4.61 6.59
C ILE A 143 -11.41 4.90 8.05
N VAL A 144 -12.55 5.54 8.28
CA VAL A 144 -13.06 5.86 9.62
C VAL A 144 -14.42 5.20 9.80
N LEU A 145 -14.58 4.44 10.88
CA LEU A 145 -15.88 3.95 11.31
C LEU A 145 -16.63 5.06 12.03
N VAL A 146 -17.76 5.46 11.49
CA VAL A 146 -18.68 6.40 12.15
C VAL A 146 -19.77 5.60 12.86
N CYS A 147 -20.20 6.09 14.02
CA CYS A 147 -21.08 5.43 15.01
C CYS A 147 -22.46 4.89 14.53
N SER A 148 -22.73 4.81 13.25
CA SER A 148 -23.97 4.26 12.69
C SER A 148 -23.74 3.40 11.46
N ALA A 149 -22.70 2.55 11.50
CA ALA A 149 -22.32 1.64 10.40
C ALA A 149 -21.93 2.33 9.09
N SER A 150 -21.59 3.62 9.10
CA SER A 150 -21.06 4.30 7.93
C SER A 150 -19.55 4.52 8.02
N VAL A 151 -18.86 4.15 6.95
CA VAL A 151 -17.43 4.35 6.76
C VAL A 151 -17.23 5.61 5.96
N ILE A 152 -16.49 6.58 6.47
CA ILE A 152 -16.13 7.81 5.75
C ILE A 152 -14.69 7.67 5.27
N LEU A 153 -14.50 7.91 3.99
CA LEU A 153 -13.18 8.00 3.37
C LEU A 153 -12.79 9.47 3.28
N THR A 154 -11.67 9.83 3.90
CA THR A 154 -11.06 11.13 3.68
C THR A 154 -9.80 10.93 2.84
N SER A 155 -9.74 11.55 1.68
CA SER A 155 -8.50 11.63 0.91
C SER A 155 -7.79 12.92 1.28
N GLN A 156 -6.59 12.81 1.81
CA GLN A 156 -5.68 13.95 1.91
C GLN A 156 -4.60 13.77 0.87
N ALA A 157 -4.61 14.65 -0.11
CA ALA A 157 -3.50 14.82 -1.02
C ALA A 157 -2.41 15.61 -0.30
N THR A 158 -1.29 14.98 -0.05
CA THR A 158 -0.06 15.67 0.36
C THR A 158 0.99 15.56 -0.73
#